data_000537cc458c041084aacee5b32e9692
#
_entry.id   000537cc458c041084aacee5b32e9692
#
_cell.length_a   1.000
_cell.length_b   1.000
_cell.length_c   1.000
_cell.angle_alpha   90.00
_cell.angle_beta   90.00
_cell.angle_gamma   90.00
#
_symmetry.space_group_name_H-M   'P 1'
#
loop_
_entity.id
_entity.type
_entity.pdbx_description
1 polymer ?
#
loop_
_entity_poly.entity_id
_entity_poly.type
_entity_poly.pdbx_seq_one_letter_code
_entity_poly.pdbx_strand_id
1 'polypeptide(L)'
;MTKNQKKMLERILVTAVLFVALLVLEHVGILEQITQPVLIFIIYLVPYLLIGYDIIFKAFRNISHGQVFDENFLMMIATFGAFGVREYSEGVAVMLFYQIGELFQGYAVGKSRQSIADMMDICPEYANVEEDGKLVQVDPDDVEIGTVIVVKPGERIPLDGIVVEGESMVD
;
A
#
# COMPACT_ATOMS: atom_id res chain seq x y z
N MET A 1 1.62 5.24 -7.35
CA MET A 1 0.59 5.47 -6.32
C MET A 1 -0.80 5.25 -6.91
N THR A 2 -1.62 4.45 -6.27
CA THR A 2 -3.00 4.22 -6.65
C THR A 2 -3.88 5.46 -6.36
N LYS A 3 -5.09 5.52 -6.96
CA LYS A 3 -6.04 6.61 -6.71
C LYS A 3 -6.42 6.76 -5.22
N ASN A 4 -6.48 5.61 -4.51
CA ASN A 4 -6.78 5.60 -3.07
C ASN A 4 -5.61 6.14 -2.23
N GLN A 5 -4.37 5.79 -2.58
CA GLN A 5 -3.18 6.31 -1.92
C GLN A 5 -3.03 7.83 -2.09
N LYS A 6 -3.38 8.38 -3.26
CA LYS A 6 -3.38 9.84 -3.48
C LYS A 6 -4.38 10.55 -2.57
N LYS A 7 -5.62 10.03 -2.47
CA LYS A 7 -6.64 10.58 -1.55
C LYS A 7 -6.21 10.51 -0.09
N MET A 8 -5.54 9.41 0.30
CA MET A 8 -5.02 9.27 1.65
C MET A 8 -3.91 10.29 1.93
N LEU A 9 -3.00 10.50 0.97
CA LEU A 9 -1.96 11.52 1.08
C LEU A 9 -2.55 12.93 1.21
N GLU A 10 -3.55 13.29 0.41
CA GLU A 10 -4.25 14.57 0.51
C GLU A 10 -4.85 14.79 1.91
N ARG A 11 -5.52 13.78 2.46
CA ARG A 11 -6.08 13.83 3.82
C ARG A 11 -4.99 14.01 4.87
N ILE A 12 -3.88 13.25 4.77
CA ILE A 12 -2.73 13.38 5.67
C ILE A 12 -2.19 14.81 5.63
N LEU A 13 -1.98 15.38 4.45
CA LEU A 13 -1.45 16.74 4.30
C LEU A 13 -2.39 17.78 4.90
N VAL A 14 -3.69 17.71 4.60
CA VAL A 14 -4.68 18.65 5.14
C VAL A 14 -4.72 18.54 6.67
N THR A 15 -4.77 17.32 7.21
CA THR A 15 -4.80 17.12 8.66
C THR A 15 -3.50 17.57 9.31
N ALA A 16 -2.35 17.33 8.71
CA ALA A 16 -1.07 17.78 9.23
C ALA A 16 -1.00 19.30 9.31
N VAL A 17 -1.46 20.01 8.29
CA VAL A 17 -1.53 21.49 8.31
C VAL A 17 -2.46 21.99 9.42
N LEU A 18 -3.66 21.41 9.54
CA LEU A 18 -4.61 21.74 10.60
C LEU A 18 -4.02 21.46 11.99
N PHE A 19 -3.38 20.32 12.14
CA PHE A 19 -2.78 19.90 13.42
C PHE A 19 -1.63 20.83 13.83
N VAL A 20 -0.72 21.15 12.90
CA VAL A 20 0.37 22.12 13.17
C VAL A 20 -0.19 23.50 13.53
N ALA A 21 -1.23 23.95 12.84
CA ALA A 21 -1.90 25.21 13.19
C ALA A 21 -2.48 25.18 14.62
N LEU A 22 -3.10 24.06 15.03
CA LEU A 22 -3.61 23.89 16.39
C LEU A 22 -2.50 23.88 17.44
N LEU A 23 -1.37 23.20 17.18
CA LEU A 23 -0.20 23.22 18.08
C LEU A 23 0.37 24.62 18.24
N VAL A 24 0.43 25.40 17.17
CA VAL A 24 0.88 26.81 17.24
C VAL A 24 -0.09 27.65 18.08
N LEU A 25 -1.40 27.49 17.89
CA LEU A 25 -2.43 28.19 18.67
C LEU A 25 -2.37 27.80 20.15
N GLU A 26 -2.11 26.55 20.46
CA GLU A 26 -1.90 26.03 21.82
C GLU A 26 -0.65 26.65 22.42
N HIS A 27 0.48 26.65 21.70
CA HIS A 27 1.76 27.20 22.16
C HIS A 27 1.70 28.72 22.41
N VAL A 28 0.94 29.45 21.62
CA VAL A 28 0.72 30.90 21.77
C VAL A 28 -0.26 31.22 22.93
N GLY A 29 -0.89 30.19 23.53
CA GLY A 29 -1.83 30.35 24.64
C GLY A 29 -3.24 30.83 24.23
N ILE A 30 -3.54 30.84 22.92
CA ILE A 30 -4.88 31.24 22.42
C ILE A 30 -5.93 30.22 22.83
N LEU A 31 -5.59 28.91 22.80
CA LEU A 31 -6.50 27.84 23.22
C LEU A 31 -6.77 27.85 24.73
N GLU A 32 -5.83 28.34 25.55
CA GLU A 32 -6.01 28.49 27.01
C GLU A 32 -7.06 29.56 27.34
N GLN A 33 -7.28 30.55 26.47
CA GLN A 33 -8.33 31.55 26.64
C GLN A 33 -9.74 31.01 26.42
N ILE A 34 -9.86 29.80 25.83
CA ILE A 34 -11.12 29.13 25.64
C ILE A 34 -11.54 28.45 26.96
N THR A 35 -12.42 29.09 27.68
CA THR A 35 -12.90 28.64 29.00
C THR A 35 -13.79 27.37 28.89
N GLN A 36 -14.31 27.05 27.72
CA GLN A 36 -15.22 25.92 27.52
C GLN A 36 -14.48 24.66 27.06
N PRO A 37 -14.35 23.61 27.88
CA PRO A 37 -13.64 22.38 27.55
C PRO A 37 -14.27 21.62 26.38
N VAL A 38 -15.59 21.76 26.19
CA VAL A 38 -16.30 21.15 25.07
C VAL A 38 -15.87 21.75 23.74
N LEU A 39 -15.53 23.04 23.69
CA LEU A 39 -15.10 23.69 22.44
C LEU A 39 -13.71 23.19 22.05
N ILE A 40 -12.79 23.04 23.01
CA ILE A 40 -11.46 22.47 22.77
C ILE A 40 -11.58 21.05 22.24
N PHE A 41 -12.43 20.23 22.87
CA PHE A 41 -12.71 18.86 22.40
C PHE A 41 -13.18 18.86 20.94
N ILE A 42 -14.13 19.72 20.56
CA ILE A 42 -14.64 19.79 19.18
C ILE A 42 -13.56 20.22 18.19
N ILE A 43 -12.72 21.20 18.57
CA ILE A 43 -11.62 21.70 17.72
C ILE A 43 -10.65 20.57 17.36
N TYR A 44 -10.27 19.72 18.31
CA TYR A 44 -9.40 18.58 18.05
C TYR A 44 -10.12 17.37 17.44
N LEU A 45 -11.42 17.24 17.68
CA LEU A 45 -12.23 16.15 17.09
C LEU A 45 -12.32 16.27 15.57
N VAL A 46 -12.32 17.48 15.03
CA VAL A 46 -12.40 17.69 13.55
C VAL A 46 -11.20 17.07 12.83
N PRO A 47 -9.94 17.43 13.10
CA PRO A 47 -8.79 16.80 12.46
C PRO A 47 -8.67 15.30 12.81
N TYR A 48 -9.05 14.89 14.01
CA TYR A 48 -9.08 13.48 14.39
C TYR A 48 -10.03 12.65 13.52
N LEU A 49 -11.28 13.11 13.32
CA LEU A 49 -12.23 12.40 12.46
C LEU A 49 -11.85 12.48 10.98
N LEU A 50 -11.26 13.59 10.54
CA LEU A 50 -10.81 13.73 9.17
C LEU A 50 -9.77 12.68 8.79
N ILE A 51 -8.82 12.39 9.69
CA ILE A 51 -7.75 11.44 9.44
C ILE A 51 -8.14 10.00 9.82
N GLY A 52 -8.94 9.82 10.87
CA GLY A 52 -9.17 8.52 11.52
C GLY A 52 -10.47 7.82 11.17
N TYR A 53 -11.40 8.45 10.42
CA TYR A 53 -12.73 7.87 10.21
C TYR A 53 -12.71 6.46 9.60
N ASP A 54 -11.77 6.19 8.68
CA ASP A 54 -11.63 4.89 8.02
C ASP A 54 -11.07 3.81 8.97
N ILE A 55 -10.17 4.19 9.88
CA ILE A 55 -9.65 3.32 10.93
C ILE A 55 -10.77 2.93 11.90
N ILE A 56 -11.51 3.93 12.37
CA ILE A 56 -12.65 3.73 13.27
C ILE A 56 -13.69 2.81 12.62
N PHE A 57 -14.03 3.06 11.34
CA PHE A 57 -14.98 2.24 10.61
C PHE A 57 -14.48 0.81 10.39
N LYS A 58 -13.19 0.62 10.06
CA LYS A 58 -12.57 -0.70 9.94
C LYS A 58 -12.60 -1.44 11.27
N ALA A 59 -12.24 -0.78 12.37
CA ALA A 59 -12.25 -1.37 13.71
C ALA A 59 -13.65 -1.90 14.06
N PHE A 60 -14.70 -1.10 13.89
CA PHE A 60 -16.09 -1.55 14.14
C PHE A 60 -16.49 -2.72 13.24
N ARG A 61 -16.13 -2.67 11.96
CA ARG A 61 -16.43 -3.76 11.02
C ARG A 61 -15.71 -5.04 11.41
N ASN A 62 -14.44 -4.98 11.81
CA ASN A 62 -13.64 -6.15 12.17
C ASN A 62 -14.15 -6.78 13.49
N ILE A 63 -14.57 -5.96 14.43
CA ILE A 63 -15.26 -6.44 15.66
C ILE A 63 -16.54 -7.23 15.28
N SER A 64 -17.36 -6.71 14.36
CA SER A 64 -18.58 -7.37 13.93
C SER A 64 -18.35 -8.71 13.22
N HIS A 65 -17.13 -8.94 12.69
CA HIS A 65 -16.69 -10.20 12.06
C HIS A 65 -15.86 -11.08 13.01
N GLY A 66 -15.81 -10.77 14.31
CA GLY A 66 -15.11 -11.56 15.33
C GLY A 66 -13.60 -11.31 15.43
N GLN A 67 -13.06 -10.35 14.70
CA GLN A 67 -11.66 -9.93 14.78
C GLN A 67 -11.52 -8.75 15.73
N VAL A 68 -11.55 -9.03 17.03
CA VAL A 68 -11.64 -7.97 18.07
C VAL A 68 -10.29 -7.30 18.32
N PHE A 69 -9.16 -8.02 18.15
CA PHE A 69 -7.84 -7.51 18.51
C PHE A 69 -6.96 -7.25 17.26
N ASP A 70 -7.50 -6.52 16.29
CA ASP A 70 -6.71 -6.05 15.17
C ASP A 70 -6.05 -4.68 15.45
N GLU A 71 -5.11 -4.29 14.60
CA GLU A 71 -4.37 -3.03 14.74
C GLU A 71 -5.28 -1.79 14.74
N ASN A 72 -6.35 -1.79 13.92
CA ASN A 72 -7.29 -0.67 13.84
C ASN A 72 -8.06 -0.49 15.15
N PHE A 73 -8.46 -1.61 15.78
CA PHE A 73 -9.12 -1.59 17.07
C PHE A 73 -8.20 -1.06 18.18
N LEU A 74 -6.94 -1.52 18.22
CA LEU A 74 -5.97 -1.05 19.20
C LEU A 74 -5.69 0.44 19.05
N MET A 75 -5.54 0.93 17.80
CA MET A 75 -5.34 2.35 17.51
C MET A 75 -6.56 3.18 17.90
N MET A 76 -7.78 2.69 17.60
CA MET A 76 -9.01 3.36 18.02
C MET A 76 -9.11 3.49 19.54
N ILE A 77 -8.84 2.41 20.29
CA ILE A 77 -8.90 2.45 21.77
C ILE A 77 -7.82 3.38 22.34
N ALA A 78 -6.59 3.31 21.85
CA ALA A 78 -5.49 4.15 22.31
C ALA A 78 -5.81 5.64 22.14
N THR A 79 -6.30 6.02 20.96
CA THR A 79 -6.64 7.41 20.66
C THR A 79 -7.91 7.88 21.38
N PHE A 80 -8.92 7.02 21.56
CA PHE A 80 -10.08 7.33 22.41
C PHE A 80 -9.68 7.50 23.87
N GLY A 81 -8.70 6.69 24.34
CA GLY A 81 -8.13 6.85 25.68
C GLY A 81 -7.45 8.21 25.85
N ALA A 82 -6.67 8.67 24.88
CA ALA A 82 -6.05 10.00 24.89
C ALA A 82 -7.11 11.11 24.98
N PHE A 83 -8.18 11.02 24.16
CA PHE A 83 -9.31 11.95 24.25
C PHE A 83 -10.02 11.89 25.61
N GLY A 84 -10.13 10.69 26.22
CA GLY A 84 -10.73 10.51 27.54
C GLY A 84 -9.95 11.18 28.68
N VAL A 85 -8.63 11.20 28.59
CA VAL A 85 -7.75 11.87 29.55
C VAL A 85 -7.46 13.33 29.20
N ARG A 86 -8.12 13.86 28.15
CA ARG A 86 -7.99 15.23 27.62
C ARG A 86 -6.67 15.55 26.92
N GLU A 87 -5.89 14.54 26.57
CA GLU A 87 -4.68 14.68 25.73
C GLU A 87 -5.07 14.65 24.25
N TYR A 88 -5.83 15.65 23.80
CA TYR A 88 -6.43 15.69 22.47
C TYR A 88 -5.38 15.80 21.37
N SER A 89 -4.33 16.60 21.57
CA SER A 89 -3.22 16.75 20.64
C SER A 89 -2.48 15.43 20.42
N GLU A 90 -2.25 14.66 21.47
CA GLU A 90 -1.62 13.34 21.38
C GLU A 90 -2.50 12.36 20.60
N GLY A 91 -3.82 12.34 20.85
CA GLY A 91 -4.74 11.49 20.10
C GLY A 91 -4.74 11.77 18.60
N VAL A 92 -4.69 13.04 18.19
CA VAL A 92 -4.59 13.45 16.78
C VAL A 92 -3.22 13.09 16.21
N ALA A 93 -2.13 13.34 16.96
CA ALA A 93 -0.78 13.02 16.53
C ALA A 93 -0.60 11.52 16.25
N VAL A 94 -1.01 10.68 17.19
CA VAL A 94 -0.93 9.21 17.06
C VAL A 94 -1.68 8.73 15.83
N MET A 95 -2.92 9.20 15.62
CA MET A 95 -3.71 8.82 14.46
C MET A 95 -3.07 9.30 13.15
N LEU A 96 -2.49 10.50 13.13
CA LEU A 96 -1.79 11.05 11.96
C LEU A 96 -0.55 10.21 11.61
N PHE A 97 0.30 9.89 12.60
CA PHE A 97 1.49 9.07 12.39
C PHE A 97 1.13 7.65 11.96
N TYR A 98 0.08 7.08 12.50
CA TYR A 98 -0.41 5.78 12.06
C TYR A 98 -0.81 5.79 10.58
N GLN A 99 -1.58 6.79 10.14
CA GLN A 99 -2.00 6.92 8.74
C GLN A 99 -0.81 7.16 7.79
N ILE A 100 0.21 7.87 8.23
CA ILE A 100 1.46 8.02 7.48
C ILE A 100 2.12 6.64 7.32
N GLY A 101 2.21 5.86 8.38
CA GLY A 101 2.75 4.49 8.35
C GLY A 101 1.99 3.58 7.39
N GLU A 102 0.65 3.59 7.44
CA GLU A 102 -0.22 2.85 6.54
C GLU A 102 0.00 3.22 5.06
N LEU A 103 0.17 4.52 4.78
CA LEU A 103 0.47 4.99 3.42
C LEU A 103 1.80 4.44 2.92
N PHE A 104 2.86 4.49 3.73
CA PHE A 104 4.18 3.95 3.38
C PHE A 104 4.16 2.45 3.21
N GLN A 105 3.51 1.72 4.11
CA GLN A 105 3.35 0.26 4.02
C GLN A 105 2.61 -0.13 2.75
N GLY A 106 1.48 0.50 2.46
CA GLY A 106 0.69 0.25 1.26
C GLY A 106 1.45 0.55 -0.03
N TYR A 107 2.29 1.60 -0.03
CA TYR A 107 3.15 1.93 -1.16
C TYR A 107 4.27 0.90 -1.36
N ALA A 108 4.96 0.52 -0.29
CA ALA A 108 6.05 -0.46 -0.33
C ALA A 108 5.58 -1.84 -0.79
N VAL A 109 4.45 -2.33 -0.23
CA VAL A 109 3.85 -3.62 -0.62
C VAL A 109 3.37 -3.58 -2.08
N GLY A 110 2.75 -2.47 -2.50
CA GLY A 110 2.30 -2.30 -3.89
C GLY A 110 3.46 -2.36 -4.89
N LYS A 111 4.57 -1.71 -4.58
CA LYS A 111 5.77 -1.73 -5.42
C LYS A 111 6.41 -3.12 -5.48
N SER A 112 6.50 -3.81 -4.36
CA SER A 112 7.04 -5.18 -4.30
C SER A 112 6.21 -6.15 -5.15
N ARG A 113 4.88 -6.08 -5.06
CA ARG A 113 3.98 -6.91 -5.88
C ARG A 113 4.12 -6.64 -7.37
N GLN A 114 4.29 -5.36 -7.76
CA GLN A 114 4.51 -5.00 -9.16
C GLN A 114 5.83 -5.56 -9.67
N SER A 115 6.92 -5.49 -8.89
CA SER A 115 8.21 -6.07 -9.28
C SER A 115 8.13 -7.59 -9.47
N ILE A 116 7.37 -8.29 -8.63
CA ILE A 116 7.15 -9.75 -8.79
C ILE A 116 6.31 -10.03 -10.06
N ALA A 117 5.26 -9.26 -10.32
CA ALA A 117 4.45 -9.42 -11.52
C ALA A 117 5.27 -9.13 -12.78
N ASP A 118 6.10 -8.07 -12.76
CA ASP A 118 6.99 -7.74 -13.87
C ASP A 118 8.01 -8.87 -14.14
N MET A 119 8.50 -9.54 -13.08
CA MET A 119 9.38 -10.71 -13.21
C MET A 119 8.65 -11.93 -13.79
N MET A 120 7.40 -12.19 -13.37
CA MET A 120 6.59 -13.28 -13.91
C MET A 120 6.19 -13.03 -15.38
N ASP A 121 6.02 -11.77 -15.78
CA ASP A 121 5.67 -11.37 -17.15
C ASP A 121 6.87 -11.49 -18.12
N ILE A 122 8.09 -11.71 -17.59
CA ILE A 122 9.30 -11.97 -18.40
C ILE A 122 9.36 -13.43 -18.84
N CYS A 123 8.79 -14.39 -18.08
CA CYS A 123 8.75 -15.81 -18.47
C CYS A 123 7.75 -16.00 -19.61
N PRO A 124 8.19 -16.49 -20.80
CA PRO A 124 7.28 -16.84 -21.89
C PRO A 124 6.37 -18.00 -21.50
N GLU A 125 5.10 -17.93 -21.95
CA GLU A 125 4.09 -18.93 -21.66
C GLU A 125 4.26 -20.21 -22.49
N TYR A 126 5.12 -20.20 -23.53
CA TYR A 126 5.34 -21.33 -24.42
C TYR A 126 6.75 -21.35 -25.02
N ALA A 127 7.19 -22.55 -25.41
CA ALA A 127 8.35 -22.79 -26.27
C ALA A 127 7.88 -23.42 -27.59
N ASN A 128 8.49 -23.01 -28.71
CA ASN A 128 8.24 -23.67 -29.99
C ASN A 128 9.25 -24.81 -30.16
N VAL A 129 8.79 -26.04 -30.19
CA VAL A 129 9.59 -27.25 -30.45
C VAL A 129 9.26 -27.75 -31.87
N GLU A 130 10.26 -28.26 -32.60
CA GLU A 130 10.05 -28.86 -33.90
C GLU A 130 9.77 -30.35 -33.77
N GLU A 131 8.54 -30.77 -34.09
CA GLU A 131 8.13 -32.17 -34.15
C GLU A 131 7.66 -32.51 -35.58
N ASP A 132 8.24 -33.51 -36.19
CA ASP A 132 7.90 -33.98 -37.54
C ASP A 132 7.88 -32.86 -38.60
N GLY A 133 8.81 -31.91 -38.52
CA GLY A 133 8.91 -30.78 -39.46
C GLY A 133 7.85 -29.70 -39.25
N LYS A 134 7.14 -29.70 -38.10
CA LYS A 134 6.18 -28.67 -37.70
C LYS A 134 6.55 -28.07 -36.35
N LEU A 135 6.31 -26.77 -36.22
CA LEU A 135 6.49 -26.10 -34.93
C LEU A 135 5.24 -26.31 -34.07
N VAL A 136 5.45 -26.93 -32.92
CA VAL A 136 4.42 -27.14 -31.89
C VAL A 136 4.75 -26.26 -30.68
N GLN A 137 3.75 -25.59 -30.12
CA GLN A 137 3.89 -24.84 -28.87
C GLN A 137 3.66 -25.77 -27.70
N VAL A 138 4.65 -25.82 -26.82
CA VAL A 138 4.63 -26.62 -25.58
C VAL A 138 4.91 -25.73 -24.37
N ASP A 139 4.53 -26.17 -23.20
CA ASP A 139 4.90 -25.50 -21.95
C ASP A 139 6.43 -25.58 -21.79
N PRO A 140 7.12 -24.48 -21.46
CA PRO A 140 8.56 -24.51 -21.22
C PRO A 140 9.00 -25.53 -20.17
N ASP A 141 8.15 -25.81 -19.16
CA ASP A 141 8.43 -26.77 -18.10
C ASP A 141 8.41 -28.23 -18.60
N ASP A 142 7.76 -28.49 -19.73
CA ASP A 142 7.68 -29.82 -20.37
C ASP A 142 8.84 -30.08 -21.37
N VAL A 143 9.73 -29.10 -21.60
CA VAL A 143 10.84 -29.22 -22.55
C VAL A 143 12.04 -29.93 -21.90
N GLU A 144 12.44 -31.08 -22.44
CA GLU A 144 13.58 -31.84 -21.94
C GLU A 144 14.92 -31.18 -22.29
N ILE A 145 15.93 -31.40 -21.42
CA ILE A 145 17.29 -30.88 -21.64
C ILE A 145 17.89 -31.47 -22.94
N GLY A 146 18.33 -30.61 -23.83
CA GLY A 146 18.90 -31.01 -25.11
C GLY A 146 17.92 -30.94 -26.29
N THR A 147 16.66 -30.56 -26.02
CA THR A 147 15.66 -30.30 -27.07
C THR A 147 16.00 -28.99 -27.79
N VAL A 148 15.86 -28.99 -29.10
CA VAL A 148 16.02 -27.80 -29.94
C VAL A 148 14.70 -27.03 -29.97
N ILE A 149 14.74 -25.78 -29.52
CA ILE A 149 13.62 -24.84 -29.61
C ILE A 149 13.84 -23.80 -30.70
N VAL A 150 12.78 -23.30 -31.29
CA VAL A 150 12.83 -22.26 -32.32
C VAL A 150 12.24 -20.97 -31.76
N VAL A 151 13.08 -19.93 -31.72
CA VAL A 151 12.65 -18.58 -31.29
C VAL A 151 12.54 -17.70 -32.53
N LYS A 152 11.34 -17.18 -32.78
CA LYS A 152 11.09 -16.29 -33.95
C LYS A 152 11.40 -14.83 -33.61
N PRO A 153 11.65 -13.98 -34.61
CA PRO A 153 11.84 -12.56 -34.41
C PRO A 153 10.65 -11.94 -33.63
N GLY A 154 10.97 -11.26 -32.52
CA GLY A 154 9.98 -10.64 -31.64
C GLY A 154 9.40 -11.57 -30.55
N GLU A 155 9.78 -12.84 -30.53
CA GLU A 155 9.47 -13.75 -29.43
C GLU A 155 10.52 -13.65 -28.31
N ARG A 156 10.13 -13.93 -27.10
CA ARG A 156 11.05 -14.05 -25.95
C ARG A 156 11.67 -15.44 -25.91
N ILE A 157 12.93 -15.53 -25.47
CA ILE A 157 13.61 -16.81 -25.27
C ILE A 157 13.01 -17.49 -24.04
N PRO A 158 12.37 -18.67 -24.17
CA PRO A 158 11.64 -19.30 -23.06
C PRO A 158 12.52 -20.08 -22.09
N LEU A 159 13.70 -20.53 -22.51
CA LEU A 159 14.59 -21.40 -21.74
C LEU A 159 16.05 -21.01 -21.96
N ASP A 160 16.91 -21.29 -20.99
CA ASP A 160 18.34 -21.17 -21.14
C ASP A 160 18.86 -22.18 -22.17
N GLY A 161 19.72 -21.74 -23.07
CA GLY A 161 20.22 -22.62 -24.14
C GLY A 161 21.47 -22.10 -24.84
N ILE A 162 21.92 -22.86 -25.83
CA ILE A 162 23.04 -22.53 -26.69
C ILE A 162 22.52 -22.35 -28.10
N VAL A 163 22.88 -21.25 -28.75
CA VAL A 163 22.51 -21.04 -30.16
C VAL A 163 23.19 -22.08 -31.04
N VAL A 164 22.38 -22.88 -31.74
CA VAL A 164 22.84 -23.94 -32.65
C VAL A 164 22.82 -23.44 -34.08
N GLU A 165 21.86 -22.62 -34.47
CA GLU A 165 21.68 -22.05 -35.81
C GLU A 165 20.99 -20.69 -35.73
N GLY A 166 21.37 -19.79 -36.67
CA GLY A 166 20.78 -18.47 -36.79
C GLY A 166 21.60 -17.35 -36.19
N GLU A 167 21.28 -16.12 -36.55
CA GLU A 167 21.88 -14.88 -36.02
C GLU A 167 20.75 -13.88 -35.69
N SER A 168 20.76 -13.32 -34.46
CA SER A 168 19.82 -12.29 -34.05
C SER A 168 20.43 -11.36 -33.02
N MET A 169 19.90 -10.16 -32.91
CA MET A 169 20.15 -9.26 -31.77
C MET A 169 19.14 -9.56 -30.68
N VAL A 170 19.62 -9.71 -29.45
CA VAL A 170 18.84 -9.96 -28.27
C VAL A 170 19.01 -8.76 -27.32
N ASP A 171 17.89 -8.24 -26.77
CA ASP A 171 17.90 -7.18 -25.78
C ASP A 171 17.99 -7.74 -24.35
#